data_215a3f0b2d9be24309c5d859bfdfab40
#
_entry.id   215a3f0b2d9be24309c5d859bfdfab40
#
_cell.length_a   1.000
_cell.length_b   1.000
_cell.length_c   1.000
_cell.angle_alpha   90.00
_cell.angle_beta   90.00
_cell.angle_gamma   90.00
#
_symmetry.space_group_name_H-M   'P 1'
#
loop_
_entity.id
_entity.type
_entity.pdbx_description
1 polymer ?
#
loop_
_entity_poly.entity_id
_entity_poly.type
_entity_poly.pdbx_seq_one_letter_code
_entity_poly.pdbx_strand_id
1 'polypeptide(L)'
;MPKIIDIKGPIITNNDKWIYDWFGVASCCPADIRSQLDEVADDEGVQVVINSSGGDIFAASEIYDMLAESKVTIKVVFAASAASYIACACTSEIVPTGMLMIHNVSSYAAGDYNDMAHESGVLLKASKAVATAYRLKTGMTEDELIGLMDNETWLTADEAVEKGFIDKVAEYAEKPKEVKLAASLNGLIPDTIIKQMRNEKTQLTAKLELLKRKEVEE
;
A
#
# COMPACT_ATOMS: atom_id res chain seq x y z
N MET A 1 -7.86 -8.96 18.30
CA MET A 1 -7.08 -8.88 17.03
C MET A 1 -6.66 -7.44 16.90
N PRO A 2 -5.47 -7.12 16.37
CA PRO A 2 -5.07 -5.72 16.22
C PRO A 2 -6.02 -4.96 15.31
N LYS A 3 -6.21 -3.66 15.56
CA LYS A 3 -6.89 -2.76 14.64
C LYS A 3 -6.04 -2.63 13.36
N ILE A 4 -6.67 -2.75 12.20
CA ILE A 4 -5.99 -2.61 10.92
C ILE A 4 -6.19 -1.19 10.40
N ILE A 5 -5.08 -0.53 10.06
CA ILE A 5 -5.07 0.75 9.36
C ILE A 5 -4.45 0.53 7.97
N ASP A 6 -5.15 0.95 6.93
CA ASP A 6 -4.72 0.73 5.55
C ASP A 6 -4.08 1.98 4.95
N ILE A 7 -2.86 1.84 4.42
CA ILE A 7 -2.23 2.79 3.50
C ILE A 7 -2.33 2.20 2.10
N LYS A 8 -3.40 2.56 1.37
CA LYS A 8 -3.72 2.02 0.04
C LYS A 8 -3.82 3.12 -1.01
N GLY A 9 -3.31 2.82 -2.21
CA GLY A 9 -3.30 3.77 -3.31
C GLY A 9 -2.25 4.87 -3.14
N PRO A 10 -2.31 5.96 -3.93
CA PRO A 10 -1.38 7.08 -3.83
C PRO A 10 -1.49 7.81 -2.48
N ILE A 11 -0.33 8.26 -1.99
CA ILE A 11 -0.23 9.14 -0.83
C ILE A 11 -0.38 10.57 -1.33
N ILE A 12 -1.35 11.28 -0.77
CA ILE A 12 -1.77 12.60 -1.23
C ILE A 12 -1.86 13.59 -0.07
N THR A 13 -1.94 14.88 -0.39
CA THR A 13 -2.20 15.92 0.61
C THR A 13 -3.65 15.83 1.12
N ASN A 14 -3.91 16.33 2.32
CA ASN A 14 -5.27 16.42 2.87
C ASN A 14 -6.21 17.23 1.96
N ASN A 15 -5.68 18.24 1.26
CA ASN A 15 -6.46 19.12 0.39
C ASN A 15 -6.97 18.41 -0.87
N ASP A 16 -6.30 17.38 -1.34
CA ASP A 16 -6.65 16.67 -2.57
C ASP A 16 -7.58 15.47 -2.32
N LYS A 17 -7.76 15.05 -1.06
CA LYS A 17 -8.53 13.86 -0.68
C LYS A 17 -9.92 13.83 -1.31
N TRP A 18 -10.63 14.95 -1.27
CA TRP A 18 -11.98 15.05 -1.83
C TRP A 18 -12.05 14.78 -3.34
N ILE A 19 -10.97 15.06 -4.09
CA ILE A 19 -10.89 14.79 -5.55
C ILE A 19 -10.85 13.30 -5.78
N TYR A 20 -9.97 12.59 -5.06
CA TYR A 20 -9.84 11.13 -5.17
C TYR A 20 -11.13 10.42 -4.76
N ASP A 21 -11.78 10.88 -3.68
CA ASP A 21 -13.07 10.36 -3.23
C ASP A 21 -14.17 10.59 -4.28
N TRP A 22 -14.19 11.76 -4.92
CA TRP A 22 -15.12 12.07 -6.01
C TRP A 22 -15.00 11.09 -7.19
N PHE A 23 -13.78 10.72 -7.54
CA PHE A 23 -13.54 9.76 -8.61
C PHE A 23 -13.60 8.28 -8.14
N GLY A 24 -13.83 8.03 -6.88
CA GLY A 24 -13.83 6.67 -6.31
C GLY A 24 -12.46 5.98 -6.38
N VAL A 25 -11.38 6.76 -6.38
CA VAL A 25 -10.00 6.26 -6.40
C VAL A 25 -9.48 6.14 -4.98
N ALA A 26 -9.07 4.94 -4.59
CA ALA A 26 -8.46 4.72 -3.29
C ALA A 26 -7.18 5.56 -3.14
N SER A 27 -7.06 6.29 -2.04
CA SER A 27 -5.91 7.13 -1.70
C SER A 27 -5.77 7.24 -0.20
N CYS A 28 -4.62 7.69 0.27
CA CYS A 28 -4.33 7.89 1.69
C CYS A 28 -3.75 9.29 1.91
N CYS A 29 -4.23 9.99 2.94
CA CYS A 29 -3.68 11.27 3.36
C CYS A 29 -3.37 11.26 4.87
N PRO A 30 -2.55 12.21 5.39
CA PRO A 30 -2.22 12.27 6.82
C PRO A 30 -3.43 12.33 7.75
N ALA A 31 -4.48 13.06 7.38
CA ALA A 31 -5.71 13.16 8.17
C ALA A 31 -6.42 11.82 8.33
N ASP A 32 -6.43 10.97 7.29
CA ASP A 32 -7.02 9.63 7.35
C ASP A 32 -6.30 8.76 8.38
N ILE A 33 -4.96 8.81 8.41
CA ILE A 33 -4.14 8.03 9.34
C ILE A 33 -4.30 8.54 10.77
N ARG A 34 -4.25 9.85 10.98
CA ARG A 34 -4.45 10.46 12.30
C ARG A 34 -5.80 10.10 12.89
N SER A 35 -6.88 10.26 12.12
CA SER A 35 -8.22 9.91 12.57
C SER A 35 -8.34 8.45 13.00
N GLN A 36 -7.72 7.53 12.25
CA GLN A 36 -7.76 6.11 12.58
C GLN A 36 -6.91 5.76 13.81
N LEU A 37 -5.77 6.46 14.01
CA LEU A 37 -4.92 6.31 15.20
C LEU A 37 -5.62 6.85 16.45
N ASP A 38 -6.29 8.00 16.35
CA ASP A 38 -7.01 8.63 17.46
C ASP A 38 -8.20 7.78 17.98
N GLU A 39 -8.71 6.88 17.13
CA GLU A 39 -9.79 5.93 17.49
C GLU A 39 -9.28 4.65 18.18
N VAL A 40 -7.96 4.47 18.33
CA VAL A 40 -7.37 3.28 18.94
C VAL A 40 -7.44 3.38 20.46
N ALA A 41 -7.92 2.33 21.13
CA ALA A 41 -7.88 2.24 22.58
C ALA A 41 -6.45 1.99 23.08
N ASP A 42 -6.14 2.45 24.30
CA ASP A 42 -4.78 2.41 24.89
C ASP A 42 -4.14 1.00 24.95
N ASP A 43 -4.95 -0.05 25.02
CA ASP A 43 -4.56 -1.46 25.12
C ASP A 43 -4.70 -2.23 23.80
N GLU A 44 -5.12 -1.58 22.73
CA GLU A 44 -5.33 -2.20 21.42
C GLU A 44 -4.04 -2.18 20.58
N GLY A 45 -3.62 -3.34 20.09
CA GLY A 45 -2.53 -3.41 19.11
C GLY A 45 -2.98 -2.88 17.75
N VAL A 46 -2.08 -2.20 17.06
CA VAL A 46 -2.35 -1.67 15.71
C VAL A 46 -1.40 -2.29 14.70
N GLN A 47 -1.94 -2.71 13.56
CA GLN A 47 -1.16 -3.11 12.39
C GLN A 47 -1.50 -2.20 11.21
N VAL A 48 -0.50 -1.51 10.66
CA VAL A 48 -0.61 -0.70 9.45
C VAL A 48 -0.28 -1.57 8.25
N VAL A 49 -1.20 -1.68 7.29
CA VAL A 49 -1.01 -2.46 6.07
C VAL A 49 -0.73 -1.54 4.90
N ILE A 50 0.46 -1.66 4.29
CA ILE A 50 0.89 -0.81 3.18
C ILE A 50 0.74 -1.56 1.84
N ASN A 51 -0.04 -0.97 0.94
CA ASN A 51 -0.16 -1.36 -0.47
C ASN A 51 -0.26 -0.10 -1.32
N SER A 52 0.88 0.56 -1.55
CA SER A 52 0.97 1.89 -2.14
C SER A 52 2.19 2.04 -3.04
N SER A 53 2.00 2.74 -4.15
CA SER A 53 3.08 3.16 -5.05
C SER A 53 3.81 4.44 -4.58
N GLY A 54 3.43 5.00 -3.43
CA GLY A 54 3.96 6.27 -2.94
C GLY A 54 3.12 7.47 -3.35
N GLY A 55 3.74 8.64 -3.45
CA GLY A 55 3.07 9.90 -3.79
C GLY A 55 3.76 11.11 -3.17
N ASP A 56 3.00 12.03 -2.57
CA ASP A 56 3.52 13.26 -1.99
C ASP A 56 4.47 12.98 -0.81
N ILE A 57 5.70 13.51 -0.91
CA ILE A 57 6.76 13.25 0.08
C ILE A 57 6.50 13.96 1.42
N PHE A 58 5.82 15.11 1.43
CA PHE A 58 5.54 15.84 2.68
C PHE A 58 4.40 15.17 3.44
N ALA A 59 3.33 14.77 2.74
CA ALA A 59 2.27 13.97 3.32
C ALA A 59 2.80 12.62 3.87
N ALA A 60 3.70 11.98 3.13
CA ALA A 60 4.32 10.75 3.58
C ALA A 60 5.26 10.95 4.78
N SER A 61 5.97 12.09 4.86
CA SER A 61 6.79 12.42 6.03
C SER A 61 5.95 12.65 7.28
N GLU A 62 4.78 13.29 7.15
CA GLU A 62 3.83 13.45 8.27
C GLU A 62 3.31 12.08 8.73
N ILE A 63 2.96 11.19 7.80
CA ILE A 63 2.55 9.82 8.13
C ILE A 63 3.69 9.04 8.80
N TYR A 64 4.91 9.13 8.27
CA TYR A 64 6.09 8.49 8.85
C TYR A 64 6.27 8.88 10.31
N ASP A 65 6.23 10.17 10.61
CA ASP A 65 6.40 10.73 11.95
C ASP A 65 5.31 10.23 12.92
N MET A 66 4.03 10.28 12.50
CA MET A 66 2.93 9.75 13.28
C MET A 66 3.09 8.28 13.63
N LEU A 67 3.55 7.45 12.68
CA LEU A 67 3.75 6.02 12.90
C LEU A 67 4.98 5.76 13.76
N ALA A 68 6.06 6.51 13.59
CA ALA A 68 7.27 6.38 14.40
C ALA A 68 7.04 6.69 15.88
N GLU A 69 6.13 7.63 16.19
CA GLU A 69 5.73 7.96 17.56
C GLU A 69 4.69 6.99 18.14
N SER A 70 4.03 6.19 17.30
CA SER A 70 2.95 5.31 17.69
C SER A 70 3.44 3.87 17.96
N LYS A 71 2.73 3.14 18.84
CA LYS A 71 3.00 1.71 19.10
C LYS A 71 2.32 0.83 18.07
N VAL A 72 2.79 0.89 16.82
CA VAL A 72 2.21 0.13 15.70
C VAL A 72 3.21 -0.86 15.11
N THR A 73 2.70 -1.85 14.38
CA THR A 73 3.50 -2.71 13.52
C THR A 73 3.09 -2.48 12.07
N ILE A 74 4.03 -2.65 11.15
CA ILE A 74 3.77 -2.43 9.71
C ILE A 74 3.81 -3.78 8.99
N LYS A 75 2.83 -4.00 8.11
CA LYS A 75 2.78 -5.12 7.19
C LYS A 75 2.79 -4.61 5.75
N VAL A 76 3.85 -4.94 5.02
CA VAL A 76 4.04 -4.51 3.64
C VAL A 76 3.49 -5.58 2.68
N VAL A 77 2.57 -5.17 1.81
CA VAL A 77 2.14 -5.93 0.63
C VAL A 77 2.90 -5.44 -0.59
N PHE A 78 2.92 -4.13 -0.77
CA PHE A 78 3.70 -3.40 -1.76
C PHE A 78 3.97 -2.01 -1.22
N ALA A 79 5.23 -1.57 -1.29
CA ALA A 79 5.60 -0.23 -0.87
C ALA A 79 6.67 0.34 -1.81
N ALA A 80 6.31 1.35 -2.60
CA ALA A 80 7.22 1.99 -3.52
C ALA A 80 7.32 3.50 -3.24
N SER A 81 8.48 4.09 -3.59
CA SER A 81 8.69 5.54 -3.48
C SER A 81 8.39 6.04 -2.05
N ALA A 82 7.53 7.03 -1.88
CA ALA A 82 7.19 7.58 -0.58
C ALA A 82 6.61 6.54 0.41
N ALA A 83 5.92 5.51 -0.06
CA ALA A 83 5.41 4.43 0.78
C ALA A 83 6.53 3.55 1.36
N SER A 84 7.67 3.43 0.67
CA SER A 84 8.77 2.57 1.12
C SER A 84 9.48 3.12 2.35
N TYR A 85 9.64 4.44 2.49
CA TYR A 85 10.22 4.95 3.73
C TYR A 85 9.22 4.98 4.88
N ILE A 86 7.90 5.10 4.62
CA ILE A 86 6.89 4.88 5.65
C ILE A 86 7.01 3.47 6.24
N ALA A 87 7.29 2.46 5.39
CA ALA A 87 7.50 1.09 5.84
C ALA A 87 8.69 0.93 6.81
N CYS A 88 9.60 1.90 6.82
CA CYS A 88 10.76 1.96 7.71
C CYS A 88 10.49 2.63 9.07
N ALA A 89 9.30 3.19 9.31
CA ALA A 89 9.00 3.97 10.52
C ALA A 89 9.03 3.17 11.81
N CYS A 90 8.64 1.89 11.75
CA CYS A 90 8.55 1.02 12.94
C CYS A 90 8.96 -0.42 12.62
N THR A 91 8.62 -1.35 13.56
CA THR A 91 8.78 -2.79 13.31
C THR A 91 7.88 -3.23 12.17
N SER A 92 8.47 -3.90 11.19
CA SER A 92 7.81 -4.21 9.92
C SER A 92 7.99 -5.66 9.47
N GLU A 93 6.98 -6.17 8.77
CA GLU A 93 7.03 -7.44 8.05
C GLU A 93 6.56 -7.25 6.61
N ILE A 94 7.08 -8.03 5.69
CA ILE A 94 6.66 -8.04 4.28
C ILE A 94 6.06 -9.39 3.90
N VAL A 95 4.96 -9.39 3.15
CA VAL A 95 4.40 -10.66 2.65
C VAL A 95 5.39 -11.34 1.68
N PRO A 96 5.42 -12.69 1.59
CA PRO A 96 6.42 -13.39 0.76
C PRO A 96 6.41 -13.01 -0.73
N THR A 97 5.28 -12.51 -1.23
CA THR A 97 5.12 -12.01 -2.61
C THR A 97 5.25 -10.48 -2.70
N GLY A 98 5.60 -9.83 -1.59
CA GLY A 98 5.70 -8.38 -1.50
C GLY A 98 6.95 -7.84 -2.20
N MET A 99 6.89 -6.58 -2.54
CA MET A 99 8.01 -5.84 -3.12
C MET A 99 8.16 -4.47 -2.46
N LEU A 100 9.41 -4.04 -2.38
CA LEU A 100 9.78 -2.70 -1.95
C LEU A 100 10.53 -1.99 -3.09
N MET A 101 10.29 -0.70 -3.32
CA MET A 101 11.05 0.08 -4.30
C MET A 101 11.47 1.42 -3.71
N ILE A 102 12.73 1.74 -3.88
CA ILE A 102 13.34 3.01 -3.48
C ILE A 102 13.94 3.73 -4.69
N HIS A 103 13.74 5.03 -4.76
CA HIS A 103 14.31 5.90 -5.79
C HIS A 103 14.44 7.34 -5.29
N ASN A 104 15.09 8.19 -6.09
CA ASN A 104 15.21 9.62 -5.81
C ASN A 104 13.85 10.33 -5.89
N VAL A 105 13.73 11.41 -5.12
CA VAL A 105 12.59 12.32 -5.25
C VAL A 105 12.60 12.93 -6.64
N SER A 106 11.43 12.98 -7.28
CA SER A 106 11.23 13.54 -8.60
C SER A 106 10.18 14.64 -8.60
N SER A 107 10.34 15.61 -9.51
CA SER A 107 9.41 16.71 -9.70
C SER A 107 9.38 17.12 -11.18
N TYR A 108 8.45 17.98 -11.52
CA TYR A 108 8.41 18.66 -12.81
C TYR A 108 8.77 20.13 -12.59
N ALA A 109 9.77 20.63 -13.32
CA ALA A 109 10.17 22.01 -13.29
C ALA A 109 10.20 22.62 -14.71
N ALA A 110 9.92 23.90 -14.82
CA ALA A 110 10.03 24.66 -16.05
C ALA A 110 10.60 26.05 -15.73
N GLY A 111 11.54 26.50 -16.55
CA GLY A 111 12.21 27.77 -16.33
C GLY A 111 13.49 27.87 -17.15
N ASP A 112 14.38 28.80 -16.81
CA ASP A 112 15.68 28.89 -17.42
C ASP A 112 16.72 27.94 -16.79
N TYR A 113 17.97 28.00 -17.24
CA TYR A 113 19.02 27.09 -16.76
C TYR A 113 19.33 27.27 -15.25
N ASN A 114 19.12 28.47 -14.70
CA ASN A 114 19.29 28.72 -13.27
C ASN A 114 18.17 28.06 -12.46
N ASP A 115 16.92 28.14 -12.97
CA ASP A 115 15.77 27.48 -12.35
C ASP A 115 15.96 25.98 -12.32
N MET A 116 16.47 25.38 -13.42
CA MET A 116 16.77 23.95 -13.49
C MET A 116 17.88 23.54 -12.53
N ALA A 117 18.95 24.35 -12.43
CA ALA A 117 20.05 24.09 -11.51
C ALA A 117 19.59 24.20 -10.05
N HIS A 118 18.74 25.18 -9.74
CA HIS A 118 18.15 25.34 -8.42
C HIS A 118 17.29 24.12 -8.07
N GLU A 119 16.35 23.72 -8.94
CA GLU A 119 15.46 22.58 -8.71
C GLU A 119 16.25 21.28 -8.54
N SER A 120 17.27 21.04 -9.35
CA SER A 120 18.17 19.89 -9.18
C SER A 120 18.77 19.85 -7.77
N GLY A 121 19.20 21.01 -7.24
CA GLY A 121 19.72 21.12 -5.88
C GLY A 121 18.65 20.85 -4.80
N VAL A 122 17.41 21.25 -5.03
CA VAL A 122 16.27 20.98 -4.13
C VAL A 122 15.96 19.48 -4.12
N LEU A 123 15.88 18.83 -5.29
CA LEU A 123 15.59 17.41 -5.42
C LEU A 123 16.69 16.56 -4.76
N LEU A 124 17.95 16.93 -4.89
CA LEU A 124 19.04 16.23 -4.20
C LEU A 124 18.90 16.31 -2.68
N LYS A 125 18.56 17.51 -2.15
CA LYS A 125 18.31 17.68 -0.70
C LYS A 125 17.11 16.89 -0.23
N ALA A 126 16.01 16.87 -0.99
CA ALA A 126 14.83 16.08 -0.70
C ALA A 126 15.13 14.57 -0.70
N SER A 127 15.91 14.08 -1.69
CA SER A 127 16.35 12.70 -1.74
C SER A 127 17.20 12.30 -0.52
N LYS A 128 18.13 13.17 -0.09
CA LYS A 128 18.92 12.95 1.14
C LYS A 128 18.07 12.97 2.40
N ALA A 129 17.06 13.83 2.47
CA ALA A 129 16.11 13.84 3.59
C ALA A 129 15.34 12.50 3.68
N VAL A 130 14.82 12.00 2.56
CA VAL A 130 14.17 10.69 2.49
C VAL A 130 15.14 9.56 2.83
N ALA A 131 16.38 9.61 2.32
CA ALA A 131 17.41 8.61 2.62
C ALA A 131 17.70 8.51 4.14
N THR A 132 17.43 9.56 4.92
CA THR A 132 17.58 9.51 6.37
C THR A 132 16.65 8.49 7.03
N ALA A 133 15.41 8.34 6.55
CA ALA A 133 14.49 7.31 7.06
C ALA A 133 15.03 5.90 6.80
N TYR A 134 15.55 5.65 5.61
CA TYR A 134 16.21 4.38 5.29
C TYR A 134 17.46 4.14 6.14
N ARG A 135 18.29 5.18 6.32
CA ARG A 135 19.50 5.09 7.15
C ARG A 135 19.19 4.71 8.60
N LEU A 136 18.16 5.31 9.18
CA LEU A 136 17.72 5.00 10.54
C LEU A 136 17.26 3.54 10.67
N LYS A 137 16.66 2.98 9.63
CA LYS A 137 16.17 1.61 9.62
C LYS A 137 17.25 0.60 9.30
N THR A 138 18.08 0.84 8.28
CA THR A 138 19.04 -0.13 7.73
C THR A 138 20.42 -0.05 8.38
N GLY A 139 20.80 1.12 8.90
CA GLY A 139 22.16 1.41 9.33
C GLY A 139 23.16 1.65 8.18
N MET A 140 22.71 1.63 6.90
CA MET A 140 23.55 1.92 5.73
C MET A 140 24.02 3.37 5.74
N THR A 141 25.12 3.66 5.04
CA THR A 141 25.61 5.02 4.84
C THR A 141 24.73 5.80 3.85
N GLU A 142 24.78 7.13 3.90
CA GLU A 142 24.06 7.99 2.95
C GLU A 142 24.46 7.68 1.50
N ASP A 143 25.77 7.50 1.23
CA ASP A 143 26.27 7.23 -0.12
C ASP A 143 25.77 5.88 -0.68
N GLU A 144 25.71 4.83 0.14
CA GLU A 144 25.15 3.53 -0.26
C GLU A 144 23.66 3.66 -0.60
N LEU A 145 22.91 4.39 0.21
CA LEU A 145 21.47 4.59 0.01
C LEU A 145 21.19 5.45 -1.22
N ILE A 146 21.92 6.55 -1.41
CA ILE A 146 21.81 7.36 -2.63
C ILE A 146 22.15 6.54 -3.86
N GLY A 147 23.19 5.69 -3.81
CA GLY A 147 23.52 4.78 -4.91
C GLY A 147 22.40 3.79 -5.26
N LEU A 148 21.70 3.27 -4.27
CA LEU A 148 20.51 2.44 -4.50
C LEU A 148 19.33 3.25 -5.07
N MET A 149 19.12 4.48 -4.58
CA MET A 149 18.05 5.37 -5.04
C MET A 149 18.30 5.87 -6.47
N ASP A 150 19.55 6.18 -6.83
CA ASP A 150 19.96 6.56 -8.19
C ASP A 150 19.63 5.47 -9.23
N ASN A 151 19.68 4.21 -8.82
CA ASN A 151 19.41 3.06 -9.68
C ASN A 151 17.93 2.60 -9.66
N GLU A 152 17.03 3.32 -8.99
CA GLU A 152 15.64 2.88 -8.81
C GLU A 152 15.58 1.40 -8.40
N THR A 153 15.99 1.12 -7.16
CA THR A 153 16.18 -0.26 -6.72
C THR A 153 14.86 -0.90 -6.30
N TRP A 154 14.54 -2.00 -6.94
CA TRP A 154 13.44 -2.89 -6.62
C TRP A 154 13.91 -4.08 -5.80
N LEU A 155 13.27 -4.35 -4.69
CA LEU A 155 13.64 -5.40 -3.75
C LEU A 155 12.48 -6.40 -3.59
N THR A 156 12.79 -7.66 -3.70
CA THR A 156 11.90 -8.75 -3.25
C THR A 156 11.79 -8.75 -1.72
N ALA A 157 10.87 -9.55 -1.17
CA ALA A 157 10.70 -9.65 0.27
C ALA A 157 12.01 -10.05 0.98
N ASP A 158 12.71 -11.05 0.46
CA ASP A 158 13.95 -11.55 1.04
C ASP A 158 15.08 -10.50 0.96
N GLU A 159 15.23 -9.83 -0.19
CA GLU A 159 16.24 -8.77 -0.37
C GLU A 159 15.96 -7.54 0.51
N ALA A 160 14.67 -7.20 0.72
CA ALA A 160 14.30 -6.10 1.62
C ALA A 160 14.68 -6.40 3.07
N VAL A 161 14.55 -7.66 3.50
CA VAL A 161 14.97 -8.11 4.83
C VAL A 161 16.48 -8.22 4.92
N GLU A 162 17.16 -8.82 3.93
CA GLU A 162 18.62 -8.94 3.89
C GLU A 162 19.32 -7.57 3.99
N LYS A 163 18.77 -6.57 3.31
CA LYS A 163 19.29 -5.20 3.35
C LYS A 163 18.81 -4.37 4.56
N GLY A 164 17.95 -4.94 5.42
CA GLY A 164 17.49 -4.31 6.64
C GLY A 164 16.41 -3.24 6.47
N PHE A 165 15.79 -3.09 5.29
CA PHE A 165 14.66 -2.18 5.09
C PHE A 165 13.41 -2.68 5.82
N ILE A 166 13.23 -3.98 5.93
CA ILE A 166 12.12 -4.66 6.61
C ILE A 166 12.72 -5.66 7.60
N ASP A 167 12.07 -5.87 8.75
CA ASP A 167 12.63 -6.70 9.80
C ASP A 167 12.49 -8.20 9.54
N LYS A 168 11.41 -8.64 8.87
CA LYS A 168 11.18 -10.05 8.55
C LYS A 168 10.19 -10.26 7.40
N VAL A 169 10.26 -11.43 6.78
CA VAL A 169 9.19 -11.91 5.90
C VAL A 169 8.06 -12.47 6.78
N ALA A 170 6.81 -12.15 6.43
CA ALA A 170 5.64 -12.62 7.16
C ALA A 170 5.50 -14.14 7.06
N GLU A 171 5.37 -14.78 8.19
CA GLU A 171 5.10 -16.22 8.25
C GLU A 171 3.59 -16.48 8.22
N TYR A 172 3.15 -17.30 7.29
CA TYR A 172 1.81 -17.87 7.33
C TYR A 172 1.87 -19.22 8.01
N ALA A 173 1.04 -19.44 9.04
CA ALA A 173 0.90 -20.76 9.61
C ALA A 173 0.71 -21.76 8.48
N GLU A 174 1.56 -22.79 8.42
CA GLU A 174 1.35 -23.88 7.47
C GLU A 174 -0.08 -24.37 7.66
N LYS A 175 -0.91 -24.23 6.63
CA LYS A 175 -2.19 -24.94 6.63
C LYS A 175 -1.82 -26.39 6.87
N PRO A 176 -2.39 -27.05 7.89
CA PRO A 176 -2.08 -28.45 8.12
C PRO A 176 -2.19 -29.17 6.78
N LYS A 177 -1.13 -29.88 6.38
CA LYS A 177 -1.08 -30.71 5.18
C LYS A 177 -1.99 -31.93 5.33
N GLU A 178 -3.20 -31.75 5.80
CA GLU A 178 -4.31 -32.59 5.44
C GLU A 178 -4.83 -32.12 4.08
N VAL A 179 -3.99 -32.28 3.07
CA VAL A 179 -4.53 -32.58 1.76
C VAL A 179 -5.16 -33.97 1.92
N LYS A 180 -6.35 -34.01 2.46
CA LYS A 180 -7.28 -35.03 2.06
C LYS A 180 -7.44 -34.79 0.58
N LEU A 181 -6.61 -35.46 -0.21
CA LEU A 181 -6.92 -35.76 -1.59
C LEU A 181 -8.20 -36.62 -1.52
N ALA A 182 -9.30 -35.95 -1.23
CA ALA A 182 -10.60 -36.47 -1.49
C ALA A 182 -10.65 -36.57 -3.03
N ALA A 183 -10.27 -37.72 -3.54
CA ALA A 183 -10.50 -38.10 -4.92
C ALA A 183 -12.02 -38.26 -5.18
N SER A 184 -12.84 -37.50 -4.47
CA SER A 184 -14.26 -37.36 -4.72
C SER A 184 -14.55 -35.89 -4.98
N LEU A 185 -14.85 -35.58 -6.21
CA LEU A 185 -15.59 -34.40 -6.65
C LEU A 185 -17.01 -34.32 -6.01
N ASN A 186 -17.27 -35.10 -4.98
CA ASN A 186 -18.52 -35.15 -4.24
C ASN A 186 -18.66 -33.96 -3.29
N GLY A 187 -18.96 -32.82 -3.84
CA GLY A 187 -19.18 -31.57 -3.10
C GLY A 187 -18.99 -30.33 -3.97
N LEU A 188 -18.40 -30.45 -5.13
CA LEU A 188 -18.35 -29.36 -6.09
C LEU A 188 -19.59 -29.41 -6.98
N ILE A 189 -20.27 -28.29 -7.10
CA ILE A 189 -21.36 -28.16 -8.09
C ILE A 189 -20.73 -28.27 -9.48
N PRO A 190 -21.18 -29.23 -10.34
CA PRO A 190 -20.65 -29.37 -11.69
C PRO A 190 -20.74 -28.06 -12.49
N ASP A 191 -19.72 -27.76 -13.29
CA ASP A 191 -19.67 -26.52 -14.11
C ASP A 191 -20.90 -26.35 -15.00
N THR A 192 -21.51 -27.45 -15.45
CA THR A 192 -22.76 -27.44 -16.22
C THR A 192 -23.91 -26.84 -15.41
N ILE A 193 -24.04 -27.22 -14.14
CA ILE A 193 -25.05 -26.70 -13.23
C ILE A 193 -24.79 -25.23 -12.92
N ILE A 194 -23.51 -24.85 -12.67
CA ILE A 194 -23.14 -23.44 -12.44
C ILE A 194 -23.50 -22.58 -13.66
N LYS A 195 -23.21 -23.04 -14.87
CA LYS A 195 -23.56 -22.34 -16.11
C LYS A 195 -25.08 -22.21 -16.28
N GLN A 196 -25.82 -23.29 -16.02
CA GLN A 196 -27.27 -23.29 -16.07
C GLN A 196 -27.88 -22.27 -15.10
N MET A 197 -27.46 -22.30 -13.83
CA MET A 197 -27.95 -21.39 -12.80
C MET A 197 -27.60 -19.92 -13.11
N ARG A 198 -26.44 -19.64 -13.68
CA ARG A 198 -26.09 -18.30 -14.16
C ARG A 198 -27.01 -17.81 -15.26
N ASN A 199 -27.32 -18.66 -16.25
CA ASN A 199 -28.21 -18.33 -17.34
C ASN A 199 -29.65 -18.08 -16.83
N GLU A 200 -30.17 -18.94 -15.95
CA GLU A 200 -31.49 -18.76 -15.33
C GLU A 200 -31.57 -17.45 -14.54
N LYS A 201 -30.54 -17.14 -13.72
CA LYS A 201 -30.46 -15.85 -13.01
C LYS A 201 -30.52 -14.67 -13.95
N THR A 202 -29.78 -14.71 -15.07
CA THR A 202 -29.76 -13.65 -16.08
C THR A 202 -31.12 -13.46 -16.73
N GLN A 203 -31.80 -14.56 -17.10
CA GLN A 203 -33.14 -14.52 -17.68
C GLN A 203 -34.18 -13.98 -16.69
N LEU A 204 -34.14 -14.39 -15.42
CA LEU A 204 -35.03 -13.90 -14.38
C LEU A 204 -34.82 -12.40 -14.12
N THR A 205 -33.57 -11.94 -14.10
CA THR A 205 -33.25 -10.52 -13.93
C THR A 205 -33.79 -9.70 -15.09
N ALA A 206 -33.57 -10.14 -16.34
CA ALA A 206 -34.11 -9.47 -17.53
C ALA A 206 -35.65 -9.44 -17.54
N LYS A 207 -36.30 -10.53 -17.11
CA LYS A 207 -37.77 -10.59 -17.00
C LYS A 207 -38.29 -9.64 -15.91
N LEU A 208 -37.59 -9.54 -14.79
CA LEU A 208 -37.95 -8.61 -13.71
C LEU A 208 -37.83 -7.15 -14.17
N GLU A 209 -36.78 -6.82 -14.92
CA GLU A 209 -36.63 -5.47 -15.48
C GLU A 209 -37.72 -5.11 -16.49
N LEU A 210 -38.12 -6.08 -17.32
CA LEU A 210 -39.23 -5.90 -18.26
C LEU A 210 -40.57 -5.66 -17.56
N LEU A 211 -40.81 -6.37 -16.46
CA LEU A 211 -42.04 -6.19 -15.65
C LEU A 211 -42.04 -4.82 -14.98
N LYS A 212 -40.93 -4.37 -14.42
CA LYS A 212 -40.80 -3.03 -13.82
C LYS A 212 -41.03 -1.89 -14.84
N ARG A 213 -40.58 -2.07 -16.07
CA ARG A 213 -40.84 -1.09 -17.15
C ARG A 213 -42.31 -0.99 -17.52
N LYS A 214 -43.05 -2.11 -17.52
CA LYS A 214 -44.49 -2.14 -17.80
C LYS A 214 -45.33 -1.50 -16.69
N GLU A 215 -44.90 -1.62 -15.42
CA GLU A 215 -45.58 -0.97 -14.29
C GLU A 215 -45.39 0.56 -14.26
N VAL A 216 -44.42 1.10 -15.00
CA VAL A 216 -44.13 2.55 -15.06
C VAL A 216 -44.86 3.20 -16.26
N GLU A 217 -45.35 2.41 -17.24
CA GLU A 217 -46.06 2.87 -18.45
C GLU A 217 -47.61 2.81 -18.30
N GLU A 218 -48.14 2.31 -17.16
CA GLU A 218 -49.53 2.40 -16.73
C GLU A 218 -49.72 3.52 -15.68
#